data_c9d83a428b6dbf4bf904f55d59281dca
#
_entry.id   c9d83a428b6dbf4bf904f55d59281dca
#
_cell.length_a   1.000
_cell.length_b   1.000
_cell.length_c   1.000
_cell.angle_alpha   90.00
_cell.angle_beta   90.00
_cell.angle_gamma   90.00
#
_symmetry.space_group_name_H-M   'P 1'
#
loop_
_entity.id
_entity.type
_entity.pdbx_description
1 polymer ?
#
loop_
_entity_poly.entity_id
_entity_poly.type
_entity_poly.pdbx_seq_one_letter_code
_entity_poly.pdbx_strand_id
1 'polypeptide(L)' 'PPIQLNDTDKAVLEILDEGRNAPSNIAEQLDFTRQYVQQRLRRLEEHGHVRNIGSGVYEIVDDPRE' A
#
# COMPACT_ATOMS: atom_id res chain seq x y z
N PRO A 1 -6.14 18.37 0.15
CA PRO A 1 -4.67 18.37 0.15
C PRO A 1 -4.13 16.98 -0.17
N PRO A 2 -2.96 16.92 -0.78
CA PRO A 2 -2.36 15.63 -1.08
C PRO A 2 -1.96 14.88 0.19
N ILE A 3 -1.93 13.55 0.09
CA ILE A 3 -1.51 12.70 1.19
C ILE A 3 -0.02 12.94 1.50
N GLN A 4 0.33 12.98 2.76
CA GLN A 4 1.72 12.97 3.17
C GLN A 4 2.18 11.53 3.32
N LEU A 5 3.16 11.15 2.53
CA LEU A 5 3.70 9.80 2.54
C LEU A 5 4.78 9.66 3.62
N ASN A 6 4.63 8.69 4.49
CA ASN A 6 5.71 8.33 5.41
C ASN A 6 6.60 7.28 4.74
N ASP A 7 7.68 6.87 5.41
CA ASP A 7 8.62 5.91 4.83
C ASP A 7 7.95 4.56 4.57
N THR A 8 7.00 4.16 5.42
CA THR A 8 6.27 2.92 5.24
C THR A 8 5.40 2.98 3.98
N ASP A 9 4.73 4.11 3.76
CA ASP A 9 3.90 4.29 2.57
C ASP A 9 4.74 4.13 1.30
N LYS A 10 5.93 4.74 1.29
CA LYS A 10 6.82 4.66 0.14
C LYS A 10 7.29 3.22 -0.10
N ALA A 11 7.61 2.49 0.97
CA ALA A 11 8.04 1.10 0.86
C ALA A 11 6.89 0.22 0.36
N VAL A 12 5.67 0.44 0.84
CA VAL A 12 4.49 -0.29 0.39
C VAL A 12 4.25 -0.05 -1.09
N LEU A 13 4.32 1.21 -1.52
CA LEU A 13 4.12 1.56 -2.93
C LEU A 13 5.20 0.95 -3.81
N GLU A 14 6.44 0.90 -3.33
CA GLU A 14 7.53 0.27 -4.07
C GLU A 14 7.24 -1.21 -4.32
N ILE A 15 6.75 -1.92 -3.31
CA ILE A 15 6.38 -3.33 -3.46
C ILE A 15 5.23 -3.48 -4.46
N LEU A 16 4.21 -2.63 -4.35
CA LEU A 16 3.06 -2.69 -5.26
C LEU A 16 3.43 -2.30 -6.69
N ASP A 17 4.46 -1.49 -6.85
CA ASP A 17 4.95 -1.10 -8.18
C ASP A 17 5.54 -2.31 -8.93
N GLU A 18 6.01 -3.31 -8.20
CA GLU A 18 6.51 -4.56 -8.79
C GLU A 18 5.36 -5.49 -9.21
N GLY A 19 4.15 -5.24 -8.69
CA GLY A 19 2.98 -6.04 -8.98
C GLY A 19 2.02 -6.03 -7.81
N ARG A 20 0.78 -6.47 -8.05
CA ARG A 20 -0.23 -6.52 -7.00
C ARG A 20 0.21 -7.44 -5.86
N ASN A 21 -0.21 -7.12 -4.63
CA ASN A 21 0.22 -7.88 -3.48
C ASN A 21 -0.80 -7.79 -2.34
N ALA A 22 -0.67 -8.68 -1.36
CA ALA A 22 -1.55 -8.73 -0.20
C ALA A 22 -0.87 -8.10 1.01
N PRO A 23 -1.64 -7.50 1.95
CA PRO A 23 -1.07 -6.86 3.14
C PRO A 23 -0.17 -7.78 3.96
N SER A 24 -0.55 -9.06 4.10
CA SER A 24 0.26 -9.99 4.88
C SER A 24 1.63 -10.22 4.27
N ASN A 25 1.69 -10.32 2.95
CA ASN A 25 2.96 -10.52 2.26
C ASN A 25 3.83 -9.25 2.30
N ILE A 26 3.20 -8.09 2.14
CA ILE A 26 3.91 -6.82 2.25
C ILE A 26 4.48 -6.65 3.65
N ALA A 27 3.68 -6.96 4.67
CA ALA A 27 4.11 -6.84 6.06
C ALA A 27 5.31 -7.74 6.35
N GLU A 28 5.29 -8.96 5.82
CA GLU A 28 6.39 -9.89 5.99
C GLU A 28 7.67 -9.35 5.36
N GLN A 29 7.59 -8.82 4.16
CA GLN A 29 8.75 -8.27 3.46
C GLN A 29 9.34 -7.05 4.17
N LEU A 30 8.49 -6.24 4.79
CA LEU A 30 8.92 -5.00 5.44
C LEU A 30 9.16 -5.16 6.94
N ASP A 31 8.91 -6.36 7.48
CA ASP A 31 9.04 -6.65 8.91
C ASP A 31 8.13 -5.75 9.75
N PHE A 32 6.90 -5.55 9.29
CA PHE A 32 5.85 -4.84 10.00
C PHE A 32 4.70 -5.79 10.33
N THR A 33 3.79 -5.34 11.19
CA THR A 33 2.57 -6.11 11.45
C THR A 33 1.62 -5.95 10.27
N ARG A 34 0.82 -6.99 10.03
CA ARG A 34 -0.22 -6.94 9.00
C ARG A 34 -1.20 -5.81 9.25
N GLN A 35 -1.57 -5.59 10.52
CA GLN A 35 -2.49 -4.52 10.90
C GLN A 35 -1.98 -3.14 10.49
N TYR A 36 -0.70 -2.88 10.73
CA TYR A 36 -0.11 -1.60 10.39
C TYR A 36 -0.11 -1.38 8.88
N VAL A 37 0.32 -2.39 8.12
CA VAL A 37 0.32 -2.31 6.65
C VAL A 37 -1.11 -2.11 6.13
N GLN A 38 -2.08 -2.82 6.72
CA GLN A 38 -3.49 -2.68 6.34
C GLN A 38 -3.98 -1.25 6.55
N GLN A 39 -3.60 -0.62 7.66
CA GLN A 39 -3.96 0.77 7.92
C GLN A 39 -3.39 1.72 6.86
N ARG A 40 -2.13 1.51 6.49
CA ARG A 40 -1.50 2.37 5.49
C ARG A 40 -2.13 2.15 4.11
N LEU A 41 -2.42 0.91 3.76
CA LEU A 41 -3.09 0.61 2.49
C LEU A 41 -4.48 1.23 2.43
N ARG A 42 -5.24 1.16 3.53
CA ARG A 42 -6.57 1.76 3.59
C ARG A 42 -6.50 3.26 3.38
N ARG A 43 -5.52 3.92 3.99
CA ARG A 43 -5.34 5.35 3.82
C ARG A 43 -4.98 5.69 2.37
N LEU A 44 -4.09 4.92 1.77
CA LEU A 44 -3.73 5.11 0.36
C LEU A 44 -4.94 4.89 -0.55
N GLU A 45 -5.79 3.92 -0.20
CA GLU A 45 -7.01 3.64 -0.93
C GLU A 45 -8.00 4.81 -0.83
N GLU A 46 -8.14 5.40 0.35
CA GLU A 46 -9.02 6.54 0.56
C GLU A 46 -8.62 7.74 -0.28
N HIS A 47 -7.33 7.86 -0.56
CA HIS A 47 -6.82 8.94 -1.40
C HIS A 47 -6.75 8.56 -2.88
N GLY A 48 -7.22 7.38 -3.24
CA GLY A 48 -7.29 6.96 -4.65
C GLY A 48 -5.98 6.48 -5.25
N HIS A 49 -5.00 6.17 -4.44
CA HIS A 49 -3.68 5.76 -4.93
C HIS A 49 -3.56 4.26 -5.15
N VAL A 50 -4.30 3.47 -4.35
CA VAL A 50 -4.35 2.02 -4.50
C VAL A 50 -5.79 1.57 -4.45
N ARG A 51 -6.06 0.33 -4.88
CA ARG A 51 -7.39 -0.26 -4.74
C ARG A 51 -7.28 -1.73 -4.39
N ASN A 52 -8.29 -2.22 -3.68
CA ASN A 52 -8.45 -3.64 -3.40
C ASN A 52 -9.14 -4.27 -4.60
N ILE A 53 -8.47 -5.20 -5.27
CA ILE A 53 -9.00 -5.84 -6.48
C ILE A 53 -9.78 -7.13 -6.16
N GLY A 54 -10.05 -7.36 -4.88
CA GLY A 54 -10.73 -8.56 -4.43
C GLY A 54 -9.78 -9.49 -3.71
N SER A 55 -10.31 -10.36 -2.84
CA SER A 55 -9.54 -11.33 -2.08
C SER A 55 -8.41 -10.71 -1.25
N GLY A 56 -8.56 -9.42 -0.89
CA GLY A 56 -7.57 -8.75 -0.06
C GLY A 56 -6.27 -8.40 -0.75
N VAL A 57 -6.25 -8.39 -2.09
CA VAL A 57 -5.06 -8.02 -2.87
C VAL A 57 -5.18 -6.58 -3.32
N TYR A 58 -4.09 -5.83 -3.23
CA TYR A 58 -4.06 -4.41 -3.61
C TYR A 58 -3.17 -4.18 -4.81
N GLU A 59 -3.49 -3.17 -5.58
CA GLU A 59 -2.65 -2.71 -6.71
C GLU A 59 -2.62 -1.19 -6.75
N ILE A 60 -1.58 -0.62 -7.36
CA ILE A 60 -1.47 0.81 -7.53
C ILE A 60 -2.42 1.27 -8.64
N VAL A 61 -3.16 2.34 -8.38
CA VAL A 61 -4.00 3.01 -9.38
C VAL A 61 -3.33 4.29 -9.84
N ASP A 62 -2.83 5.08 -8.90
CA ASP A 62 -2.22 6.38 -9.17
C ASP A 62 -1.09 6.58 -8.17
N ASP A 63 0.15 6.32 -8.58
CA ASP A 63 1.30 6.36 -7.69
C ASP A 63 1.60 7.80 -7.26
N PRO A 64 1.44 8.12 -5.97
CA PRO A 64 1.65 9.48 -5.49
C PRO A 64 3.12 9.88 -5.34
N ARG A 65 4.05 8.95 -5.58
CA ARG A 65 5.48 9.24 -5.46
C ARG A 65 6.01 10.08 -6.62
N GLU A 66 5.24 10.17 -7.69
CA GLU A 66 5.64 10.90 -8.89
C GLU A 66 5.26 12.37 -8.84
#